data_cb2b9fc6d13e401bb7a3c90c211c7b59
#
_entry.id   cb2b9fc6d13e401bb7a3c90c211c7b59
#
_cell.length_a   1.000
_cell.length_b   1.000
_cell.length_c   1.000
_cell.angle_alpha   90.00
_cell.angle_beta   90.00
_cell.angle_gamma   90.00
#
_symmetry.space_group_name_H-M   'P 1'
#
loop_
_entity.id
_entity.type
_entity.pdbx_description
1 polymer ?
#
loop_
_entity_poly.entity_id
_entity_poly.type
_entity_poly.pdbx_seq_one_letter_code
_entity_poly.pdbx_strand_id
1 'polypeptide(L)'
;ELNIPVMHDDQHGTAIISGAGLLNALDIQGKKIEEAKLVVNGAGAAASSCTKLYMGLGIKKENIVMVDSKGVISTSRTDLSPAKKAIRHRTNRYKDLSRCHARSGYFSGTFRGRCLDNRNGTIHE
;
A
#
# COMPACT_ATOMS: atom_id res chain seq x y z
N GLU A 1 -20.97 -9.92 18.41
CA GLU A 1 -19.76 -10.73 18.30
C GLU A 1 -20.15 -12.20 18.12
N LEU A 2 -19.49 -12.90 17.18
CA LEU A 2 -19.71 -14.33 16.98
C LEU A 2 -18.76 -15.08 17.95
N ASN A 3 -19.28 -16.07 18.66
CA ASN A 3 -18.49 -16.89 19.59
C ASN A 3 -17.86 -18.11 18.89
N ILE A 4 -17.31 -17.88 17.70
CA ILE A 4 -16.58 -18.86 16.89
C ILE A 4 -15.33 -18.21 16.30
N PRO A 5 -14.24 -18.96 16.00
CA PRO A 5 -13.13 -18.45 15.24
C PRO A 5 -13.57 -18.00 13.84
N VAL A 6 -13.26 -16.77 13.48
CA VAL A 6 -13.61 -16.20 12.18
C VAL A 6 -12.35 -15.65 11.51
N MET A 7 -12.11 -16.08 10.27
CA MET A 7 -11.05 -15.55 9.41
C MET A 7 -11.67 -14.96 8.15
N HIS A 8 -11.23 -13.76 7.78
CA HIS A 8 -11.62 -13.11 6.52
C HIS A 8 -10.44 -13.19 5.55
N ASP A 9 -10.56 -14.01 4.51
CA ASP A 9 -9.46 -14.29 3.58
C ASP A 9 -9.02 -13.06 2.78
N ASP A 10 -9.95 -12.27 2.23
CA ASP A 10 -9.66 -11.02 1.54
C ASP A 10 -8.83 -10.05 2.40
N GLN A 11 -8.90 -10.18 3.70
CA GLN A 11 -8.18 -9.34 4.64
C GLN A 11 -6.85 -9.97 5.07
N HIS A 12 -6.86 -11.22 5.48
CA HIS A 12 -5.71 -11.88 6.10
C HIS A 12 -4.92 -12.72 5.09
N GLY A 13 -5.57 -13.51 4.24
CA GLY A 13 -4.92 -14.33 3.22
C GLY A 13 -4.19 -13.47 2.19
N THR A 14 -4.85 -12.42 1.68
CA THR A 14 -4.25 -11.45 0.76
C THR A 14 -3.01 -10.78 1.38
N ALA A 15 -3.06 -10.43 2.67
CA ALA A 15 -1.92 -9.82 3.34
C ALA A 15 -0.73 -10.78 3.43
N ILE A 16 -0.97 -12.04 3.79
CA ILE A 16 0.09 -13.07 3.92
C ILE A 16 0.77 -13.32 2.58
N ILE A 17 -0.01 -13.57 1.54
CA ILE A 17 0.51 -13.84 0.18
C ILE A 17 1.33 -12.65 -0.35
N SER A 18 0.80 -11.45 -0.21
CA SER A 18 1.49 -10.25 -0.69
C SER A 18 2.74 -9.92 0.13
N GLY A 19 2.73 -10.22 1.42
CA GLY A 19 3.90 -10.11 2.29
C GLY A 19 5.02 -11.06 1.88
N ALA A 20 4.70 -12.33 1.60
CA ALA A 20 5.65 -13.31 1.10
C ALA A 20 6.25 -12.86 -0.25
N GLY A 21 5.40 -12.41 -1.19
CA GLY A 21 5.86 -11.88 -2.46
C GLY A 21 6.79 -10.67 -2.33
N LEU A 22 6.48 -9.76 -1.40
CA LEU A 22 7.31 -8.59 -1.13
C LEU A 22 8.70 -8.98 -0.59
N LEU A 23 8.77 -9.92 0.37
CA LEU A 23 10.04 -10.39 0.92
C LEU A 23 10.91 -11.02 -0.15
N ASN A 24 10.34 -11.91 -0.98
CA ASN A 24 11.05 -12.53 -2.09
C ASN A 24 11.54 -11.49 -3.12
N ALA A 25 10.72 -10.50 -3.45
CA ALA A 25 11.11 -9.44 -4.39
C ALA A 25 12.27 -8.57 -3.85
N LEU A 26 12.27 -8.29 -2.56
CA LEU A 26 13.36 -7.55 -1.91
C LEU A 26 14.65 -8.36 -1.86
N ASP A 27 14.57 -9.65 -1.57
CA ASP A 27 15.71 -10.57 -1.58
C ASP A 27 16.36 -10.65 -2.98
N ILE A 28 15.56 -10.87 -4.01
CA ILE A 28 16.03 -10.88 -5.42
C ILE A 28 16.70 -9.57 -5.81
N GLN A 29 16.19 -8.42 -5.30
CA GLN A 29 16.77 -7.11 -5.59
C GLN A 29 17.94 -6.73 -4.68
N GLY A 30 18.28 -7.54 -3.69
CA GLY A 30 19.32 -7.23 -2.70
C GLY A 30 19.00 -5.99 -1.86
N LYS A 31 17.72 -5.69 -1.64
CA LYS A 31 17.27 -4.49 -0.89
C LYS A 31 16.84 -4.86 0.51
N LYS A 32 17.22 -4.01 1.48
CA LYS A 32 16.75 -4.13 2.85
C LYS A 32 15.31 -3.64 2.98
N ILE A 33 14.50 -4.33 3.79
CA ILE A 33 13.09 -4.03 3.97
C ILE A 33 12.85 -2.63 4.57
N GLU A 34 13.74 -2.17 5.43
CA GLU A 34 13.66 -0.85 6.07
C GLU A 34 13.86 0.31 5.07
N GLU A 35 14.53 0.04 3.94
CA GLU A 35 14.80 1.02 2.88
C GLU A 35 13.74 0.97 1.77
N ALA A 36 12.90 -0.07 1.77
CA ALA A 36 11.86 -0.25 0.77
C ALA A 36 10.84 0.90 0.82
N LYS A 37 10.49 1.41 -0.36
CA LYS A 37 9.44 2.41 -0.54
C LYS A 37 8.26 1.74 -1.21
N LEU A 38 7.08 1.91 -0.65
CA LEU A 38 5.87 1.23 -1.06
C LEU A 38 4.80 2.23 -1.47
N VAL A 39 4.19 2.01 -2.63
CA VAL A 39 2.98 2.70 -3.05
C VAL A 39 1.83 1.69 -3.08
N VAL A 40 0.81 1.94 -2.28
CA VAL A 40 -0.38 1.11 -2.19
C VAL A 40 -1.53 1.80 -2.91
N ASN A 41 -1.95 1.24 -4.05
CA ASN A 41 -3.08 1.75 -4.81
C ASN A 41 -4.37 1.07 -4.33
N GLY A 42 -5.22 1.84 -3.69
CA GLY A 42 -6.42 1.39 -3.01
C GLY A 42 -6.29 1.52 -1.49
N ALA A 43 -7.41 1.71 -0.80
CA ALA A 43 -7.47 1.89 0.65
C ALA A 43 -8.66 1.16 1.28
N GLY A 44 -8.96 -0.03 0.74
CA GLY A 44 -9.95 -0.96 1.27
C GLY A 44 -9.40 -1.82 2.42
N ALA A 45 -10.19 -2.83 2.83
CA ALA A 45 -9.81 -3.74 3.91
C ALA A 45 -8.52 -4.50 3.61
N ALA A 46 -8.39 -5.09 2.42
CA ALA A 46 -7.19 -5.81 1.99
C ALA A 46 -5.95 -4.91 2.00
N ALA A 47 -6.01 -3.73 1.36
CA ALA A 47 -4.91 -2.78 1.31
C ALA A 47 -4.45 -2.33 2.71
N SER A 48 -5.41 -2.10 3.61
CA SER A 48 -5.13 -1.72 5.01
C SER A 48 -4.45 -2.84 5.77
N SER A 49 -4.87 -4.10 5.57
CA SER A 49 -4.28 -5.26 6.22
C SER A 49 -2.88 -5.57 5.69
N CYS A 50 -2.70 -5.53 4.37
CA CYS A 50 -1.38 -5.66 3.75
C CYS A 50 -0.41 -4.61 4.28
N THR A 51 -0.84 -3.34 4.34
CA THR A 51 0.00 -2.25 4.84
C THR A 51 0.41 -2.45 6.29
N LYS A 52 -0.51 -2.92 7.15
CA LYS A 52 -0.20 -3.26 8.55
C LYS A 52 0.83 -4.38 8.63
N LEU A 53 0.67 -5.44 7.82
CA LEU A 53 1.62 -6.54 7.77
C LEU A 53 3.00 -6.06 7.32
N TYR A 54 3.08 -5.24 6.27
CA TYR A 54 4.35 -4.70 5.76
C TYR A 54 5.08 -3.84 6.81
N MET A 55 4.35 -3.04 7.58
CA MET A 55 4.94 -2.32 8.72
C MET A 55 5.44 -3.29 9.80
N GLY A 56 4.70 -4.36 10.07
CA GLY A 56 5.13 -5.43 10.98
C GLY A 56 6.38 -6.18 10.51
N LEU A 57 6.56 -6.32 9.20
CA LEU A 57 7.75 -6.91 8.59
C LEU A 57 8.98 -5.98 8.59
N GLY A 58 8.81 -4.68 8.88
CA GLY A 58 9.91 -3.74 9.04
C GLY A 58 9.90 -2.53 8.09
N ILE A 59 8.90 -2.39 7.21
CA ILE A 59 8.80 -1.18 6.37
C ILE A 59 8.44 0.01 7.25
N LYS A 60 9.23 1.07 7.15
CA LYS A 60 8.97 2.32 7.87
C LYS A 60 7.70 2.99 7.35
N LYS A 61 6.86 3.48 8.25
CA LYS A 61 5.59 4.15 7.90
C LYS A 61 5.78 5.33 6.95
N GLU A 62 6.86 6.09 7.10
CA GLU A 62 7.21 7.20 6.21
C GLU A 62 7.56 6.79 4.78
N ASN A 63 7.86 5.51 4.57
CA ASN A 63 8.15 4.94 3.26
C ASN A 63 6.90 4.38 2.55
N ILE A 64 5.74 4.42 3.22
CA ILE A 64 4.48 3.90 2.66
C ILE A 64 3.61 5.08 2.21
N VAL A 65 3.22 5.09 0.95
CA VAL A 65 2.26 6.02 0.38
C VAL A 65 1.02 5.24 -0.04
N MET A 66 -0.12 5.54 0.56
CA MET A 66 -1.40 4.94 0.19
C MET A 66 -2.24 5.94 -0.59
N VAL A 67 -2.92 5.44 -1.62
CA VAL A 67 -3.75 6.25 -2.53
C VAL A 67 -5.16 5.65 -2.57
N ASP A 68 -6.19 6.48 -2.53
CA ASP A 68 -7.59 6.08 -2.77
C ASP A 68 -8.15 6.82 -4.00
N SER A 69 -9.43 6.65 -4.29
CA SER A 69 -10.11 7.31 -5.42
C SER A 69 -10.05 8.85 -5.38
N LYS A 70 -9.75 9.44 -4.23
CA LYS A 70 -9.61 10.89 -4.03
C LYS A 70 -8.14 11.34 -4.00
N GLY A 71 -7.19 10.44 -4.25
CA GLY A 71 -5.76 10.72 -4.26
C GLY A 71 -5.02 10.22 -3.02
N VAL A 72 -3.85 10.79 -2.75
CA VAL A 72 -2.96 10.35 -1.66
C VAL A 72 -3.61 10.57 -0.29
N ILE A 73 -3.53 9.55 0.56
CA ILE A 73 -3.97 9.61 1.95
C ILE A 73 -2.90 10.32 2.78
N SER A 74 -3.06 11.63 2.92
CA SER A 74 -2.11 12.49 3.64
C SER A 74 -2.70 13.06 4.93
N THR A 75 -1.84 13.63 5.76
CA THR A 75 -2.26 14.29 7.02
C THR A 75 -3.12 15.53 6.80
N SER A 76 -3.09 16.13 5.60
CA SER A 76 -3.91 17.30 5.27
C SER A 76 -5.37 16.96 4.97
N ARG A 77 -5.71 15.68 4.78
CA ARG A 77 -7.07 15.24 4.50
C ARG A 77 -7.88 15.08 5.79
N THR A 78 -9.07 15.66 5.82
CA THR A 78 -10.01 15.60 6.96
C THR A 78 -11.09 14.53 6.80
N ASP A 79 -11.31 14.04 5.57
CA ASP A 79 -12.35 13.08 5.18
C ASP A 79 -11.98 11.60 5.43
N LEU A 80 -10.97 11.34 6.26
CA LEU A 80 -10.42 10.01 6.46
C LEU A 80 -11.13 9.24 7.58
N SER A 81 -11.47 7.97 7.32
CA SER A 81 -11.92 7.03 8.35
C SER A 81 -10.81 6.75 9.38
N PRO A 82 -11.15 6.27 10.60
CA PRO A 82 -10.15 5.95 11.62
C PRO A 82 -9.06 5.01 11.13
N ALA A 83 -9.42 3.98 10.34
CA ALA A 83 -8.47 3.04 9.76
C ALA A 83 -7.47 3.71 8.80
N LYS A 84 -7.95 4.63 7.95
CA LYS A 84 -7.11 5.41 7.03
C LYS A 84 -6.22 6.41 7.76
N LYS A 85 -6.71 7.00 8.86
CA LYS A 85 -5.91 7.91 9.72
C LYS A 85 -4.68 7.23 10.30
N ALA A 86 -4.75 5.94 10.63
CA ALA A 86 -3.62 5.19 11.16
C ALA A 86 -2.46 5.04 10.16
N ILE A 87 -2.76 5.04 8.86
CA ILE A 87 -1.79 4.76 7.78
C ILE A 87 -1.40 6.03 7.00
N ARG A 88 -1.99 7.18 7.31
CA ARG A 88 -1.77 8.45 6.59
C ARG A 88 -0.29 8.85 6.53
N HIS A 89 0.14 9.33 5.37
CA HIS A 89 1.50 9.83 5.13
C HIS A 89 1.65 11.29 5.60
N ARG A 90 2.80 11.64 6.19
CA ARG A 90 3.05 13.00 6.76
C ARG A 90 3.26 14.09 5.70
N THR A 91 3.51 13.76 4.46
CA THR A 91 3.96 14.74 3.46
C THR A 91 2.95 14.92 2.34
N ASN A 92 2.60 16.18 2.04
CA ASN A 92 1.87 16.57 0.82
C ASN A 92 2.73 16.56 -0.46
N ARG A 93 3.93 15.93 -0.43
CA ARG A 93 4.87 15.93 -1.55
C ARG A 93 4.34 15.18 -2.77
N TYR A 94 3.42 14.26 -2.56
CA TYR A 94 2.80 13.45 -3.62
C TYR A 94 1.31 13.79 -3.70
N LYS A 95 0.91 14.52 -4.74
CA LYS A 95 -0.51 14.89 -4.95
C LYS A 95 -1.28 13.81 -5.70
N ASP A 96 -0.60 13.00 -6.50
CA ASP A 96 -1.18 11.95 -7.32
C ASP A 96 -0.25 10.72 -7.46
N LEU A 97 -0.80 9.65 -8.01
CA LEU A 97 -0.11 8.37 -8.19
C LEU A 97 1.07 8.47 -9.18
N SER A 98 0.94 9.29 -10.23
CA SER A 98 1.96 9.45 -11.28
C SER A 98 3.26 10.03 -10.71
N ARG A 99 3.17 10.96 -9.79
CA ARG A 99 4.35 11.53 -9.08
C ARG A 99 4.98 10.57 -8.08
N CYS A 100 4.21 9.63 -7.54
CA CYS A 100 4.75 8.57 -6.68
C CYS A 100 5.61 7.61 -7.49
N HIS A 101 5.19 7.23 -8.69
CA HIS A 101 5.91 6.30 -9.57
C HIS A 101 7.15 6.89 -10.24
N ALA A 102 7.16 8.17 -10.55
CA ALA A 102 8.25 8.83 -11.27
C ALA A 102 9.59 8.87 -10.50
N ARG A 103 9.61 8.60 -9.21
CA ARG A 103 10.82 8.48 -8.41
C ARG A 103 11.17 7.02 -8.21
N SER A 104 12.09 6.53 -9.05
CA SER A 104 12.60 5.17 -9.10
C SER A 104 12.82 4.50 -7.73
N GLY A 105 12.33 3.28 -7.59
CA GLY A 105 12.57 2.42 -6.43
C GLY A 105 11.33 2.10 -5.59
N TYR A 106 10.13 2.43 -6.06
CA TYR A 106 8.89 2.05 -5.40
C TYR A 106 8.39 0.68 -5.86
N PHE A 107 7.99 -0.15 -4.91
CA PHE A 107 7.16 -1.31 -5.16
C PHE A 107 5.69 -0.85 -5.18
N SER A 108 4.95 -1.17 -6.24
CA SER A 108 3.53 -0.84 -6.34
C SER A 108 2.69 -2.11 -6.24
N GLY A 109 1.85 -2.19 -5.22
CA GLY A 109 0.80 -3.20 -5.11
C GLY A 109 -0.56 -2.60 -5.47
N THR A 110 -1.26 -3.19 -6.43
CA THR A 110 -2.63 -2.80 -6.81
C THR A 110 -3.61 -3.79 -6.21
N PHE A 111 -4.50 -3.31 -5.34
CA PHE A 111 -5.55 -4.10 -4.68
C PHE A 111 -6.96 -3.86 -5.27
N ARG A 112 -7.02 -3.24 -6.41
CA ARG A 112 -8.21 -3.13 -7.27
C ARG A 112 -7.80 -3.55 -8.66
N GLY A 113 -8.48 -4.49 -9.29
CA GLY A 113 -8.17 -5.14 -10.56
C GLY A 113 -7.86 -4.26 -11.80
N ARG A 114 -7.14 -3.16 -11.60
CA ARG A 114 -6.62 -2.27 -12.64
C ARG A 114 -5.11 -2.23 -12.52
N CYS A 115 -4.42 -2.81 -13.51
CA CYS A 115 -2.98 -2.65 -13.68
C CYS A 115 -2.67 -1.24 -14.21
N LEU A 116 -1.70 -0.59 -13.60
CA LEU A 116 -1.06 0.58 -14.21
C LEU A 116 -0.02 0.10 -15.22
N ASP A 117 -0.19 0.45 -16.49
CA ASP A 117 0.87 0.26 -17.47
C ASP A 117 2.02 1.24 -17.17
N ASN A 118 3.20 0.66 -17.02
CA ASN A 118 4.41 1.36 -16.56
C ASN A 118 4.98 2.33 -17.61
N ARG A 119 4.38 2.46 -18.80
CA ARG A 119 4.93 3.26 -19.90
C ARG A 119 4.27 4.63 -20.08
N ASN A 120 3.00 4.82 -19.71
CA ASN A 120 2.30 6.07 -20.02
C ASN A 120 1.35 6.61 -18.93
N GLY A 121 1.29 6.04 -17.73
CA GLY A 121 0.45 6.55 -16.64
C GLY A 121 -1.07 6.54 -16.93
N THR A 122 -1.51 5.87 -17.97
CA THR A 122 -2.91 5.74 -18.38
C THR A 122 -3.55 4.55 -17.66
N ILE A 123 -4.72 4.80 -17.07
CA ILE A 123 -5.57 3.78 -16.48
C ILE A 123 -6.40 3.20 -17.62
N HIS A 124 -6.22 1.91 -17.94
CA HIS A 124 -7.14 1.19 -18.81
C HIS A 124 -8.26 0.58 -17.97
N GLU A 125 -9.51 0.81 -18.40
CA GLU A 125 -10.72 0.21 -17.85
C GLU A 125 -10.82 -1.28 -18.17
#